data_50232e7381053e3ab20d91322a9b1feb
#
_entry.id   50232e7381053e3ab20d91322a9b1feb
#
_cell.length_a   1.000
_cell.length_b   1.000
_cell.length_c   1.000
_cell.angle_alpha   90.00
_cell.angle_beta   90.00
_cell.angle_gamma   90.00
#
_symmetry.space_group_name_H-M   'P 1'
#
loop_
_entity.id
_entity.type
_entity.pdbx_description
1 polymer ?
#
loop_
_entity_poly.entity_id
_entity_poly.type
_entity_poly.pdbx_seq_one_letter_code
_entity_poly.pdbx_strand_id
1 'polypeptide(L)'
;MQTLYDFFSWLKIYFQTNVIDVVKLMTVKDAIDIVLLGLILYFIYRFIRDRRAGKLLMGLALILVLSIASEALELHALHFILGDFRQIGLIAILILFQPELRSVLEKVGGTPFSGFHTITSDFRDPATTHAEIDAICTAAKDLAREKVGALIVIERSTKLGEYIKSGVYVDAAISPHILRNLFFNKAPLHDGAVIIRDGRVCAAGCFLPLSTKEDINKDLGTRHRAAIGMSEISDAIVIIVSEETGNISLSVDGNLERNFNYTSLKQRLTSMIVPVSDEEQAHKGKRKK
;
A
#
# COMPACT_ATOMS: atom_id res chain seq x y z
N MET A 1 -29.04 1.59 53.05
CA MET A 1 -28.91 2.95 52.51
C MET A 1 -27.50 3.55 52.74
N GLN A 2 -26.86 3.28 53.88
CA GLN A 2 -25.53 3.80 54.20
C GLN A 2 -24.41 3.31 53.26
N THR A 3 -24.40 2.03 52.91
CA THR A 3 -23.41 1.42 52.03
C THR A 3 -23.40 1.98 50.58
N LEU A 4 -24.56 2.39 50.10
CA LEU A 4 -24.65 3.07 48.80
C LEU A 4 -24.11 4.50 48.83
N TYR A 5 -24.33 5.19 49.95
CA TYR A 5 -23.82 6.54 50.15
C TYR A 5 -22.29 6.54 50.28
N ASP A 6 -21.74 5.55 50.98
CA ASP A 6 -20.30 5.35 51.14
C ASP A 6 -19.62 5.00 49.81
N PHE A 7 -20.28 4.19 48.98
CA PHE A 7 -19.80 3.86 47.64
C PHE A 7 -19.75 5.10 46.71
N PHE A 8 -20.82 5.91 46.71
CA PHE A 8 -20.84 7.12 45.89
C PHE A 8 -19.87 8.19 46.42
N SER A 9 -19.66 8.32 47.71
CA SER A 9 -18.68 9.24 48.28
C SER A 9 -17.26 8.79 47.96
N TRP A 10 -16.95 7.49 48.03
CA TRP A 10 -15.70 6.92 47.64
C TRP A 10 -15.44 7.14 46.14
N LEU A 11 -16.42 6.88 45.27
CA LEU A 11 -16.31 7.08 43.82
C LEU A 11 -16.06 8.54 43.49
N LYS A 12 -16.72 9.47 44.18
CA LYS A 12 -16.51 10.91 44.01
C LYS A 12 -15.13 11.36 44.41
N ILE A 13 -14.62 10.88 45.55
CA ILE A 13 -13.26 11.17 46.01
C ILE A 13 -12.22 10.58 45.07
N TYR A 14 -12.41 9.33 44.66
CA TYR A 14 -11.54 8.65 43.70
C TYR A 14 -11.48 9.39 42.36
N PHE A 15 -12.63 9.85 41.86
CA PHE A 15 -12.69 10.60 40.61
C PHE A 15 -12.08 11.99 40.73
N GLN A 16 -12.27 12.65 41.88
CA GLN A 16 -11.72 13.95 42.14
C GLN A 16 -10.19 13.92 42.26
N THR A 17 -9.65 12.95 42.98
CA THR A 17 -8.21 12.86 43.24
C THR A 17 -7.43 12.32 42.04
N ASN A 18 -7.98 11.31 41.33
CA ASN A 18 -7.24 10.65 40.25
C ASN A 18 -7.53 11.22 38.85
N VAL A 19 -8.61 11.98 38.68
CA VAL A 19 -8.94 12.55 37.37
C VAL A 19 -8.85 14.06 37.37
N ILE A 20 -9.59 14.73 38.29
CA ILE A 20 -9.69 16.20 38.25
C ILE A 20 -8.37 16.87 38.65
N ASP A 21 -7.70 16.36 39.71
CA ASP A 21 -6.45 16.92 40.17
C ASP A 21 -5.30 16.62 39.21
N VAL A 22 -5.31 15.45 38.57
CA VAL A 22 -4.35 15.11 37.49
C VAL A 22 -4.54 16.02 36.29
N VAL A 23 -5.79 16.26 35.86
CA VAL A 23 -6.09 17.19 34.73
C VAL A 23 -5.68 18.62 35.03
N LYS A 24 -5.81 19.08 36.29
CA LYS A 24 -5.36 20.42 36.70
C LYS A 24 -3.84 20.59 36.71
N LEU A 25 -3.10 19.51 36.94
CA LEU A 25 -1.65 19.46 36.91
C LEU A 25 -1.05 19.22 35.54
N MET A 26 -1.91 18.93 34.54
CA MET A 26 -1.47 18.67 33.16
C MET A 26 -0.73 19.88 32.59
N THR A 27 0.50 19.61 32.17
CA THR A 27 1.31 20.56 31.41
C THR A 27 1.00 20.45 29.90
N VAL A 28 1.42 21.45 29.14
CA VAL A 28 1.31 21.41 27.67
C VAL A 28 2.03 20.17 27.10
N LYS A 29 3.07 19.69 27.75
CA LYS A 29 3.79 18.47 27.33
C LYS A 29 2.92 17.22 27.47
N ASP A 30 2.16 17.10 28.56
CA ASP A 30 1.26 15.95 28.80
C ASP A 30 0.11 15.94 27.79
N ALA A 31 -0.41 17.12 27.41
CA ALA A 31 -1.41 17.21 26.36
C ALA A 31 -0.87 16.75 24.98
N ILE A 32 0.37 17.15 24.66
CA ILE A 32 1.03 16.70 23.41
C ILE A 32 1.25 15.19 23.45
N ASP A 33 1.67 14.62 24.57
CA ASP A 33 1.91 13.18 24.74
C ASP A 33 0.62 12.37 24.52
N ILE A 34 -0.48 12.81 25.14
CA ILE A 34 -1.81 12.16 24.95
C ILE A 34 -2.27 12.22 23.48
N VAL A 35 -2.10 13.37 22.83
CA VAL A 35 -2.46 13.53 21.41
C VAL A 35 -1.58 12.64 20.54
N LEU A 36 -0.28 12.59 20.78
CA LEU A 36 0.67 11.76 20.06
C LEU A 36 0.35 10.27 20.25
N LEU A 37 0.08 9.85 21.48
CA LEU A 37 -0.32 8.48 21.79
C LEU A 37 -1.65 8.12 21.11
N GLY A 38 -2.65 8.99 21.14
CA GLY A 38 -3.92 8.81 20.47
C GLY A 38 -3.76 8.67 18.94
N LEU A 39 -2.87 9.48 18.37
CA LEU A 39 -2.57 9.43 16.94
C LEU A 39 -1.85 8.12 16.57
N ILE A 40 -0.89 7.68 17.37
CA ILE A 40 -0.21 6.39 17.19
C ILE A 40 -1.22 5.24 17.28
N LEU A 41 -2.08 5.21 18.30
CA LEU A 41 -3.10 4.18 18.46
C LEU A 41 -4.12 4.19 17.30
N TYR A 42 -4.50 5.37 16.82
CA TYR A 42 -5.36 5.50 15.64
C TYR A 42 -4.71 4.92 14.38
N PHE A 43 -3.43 5.20 14.13
CA PHE A 43 -2.71 4.62 12.99
C PHE A 43 -2.57 3.11 13.11
N ILE A 44 -2.26 2.61 14.31
CA ILE A 44 -2.20 1.16 14.60
C ILE A 44 -3.57 0.52 14.34
N TYR A 45 -4.65 1.09 14.87
CA TYR A 45 -6.02 0.60 14.65
C TYR A 45 -6.39 0.57 13.16
N ARG A 46 -6.11 1.66 12.43
CA ARG A 46 -6.36 1.75 10.99
C ARG A 46 -5.55 0.72 10.19
N PHE A 47 -4.30 0.49 10.59
CA PHE A 47 -3.43 -0.50 9.95
C PHE A 47 -3.92 -1.94 10.16
N ILE A 48 -4.47 -2.24 11.34
CA ILE A 48 -4.97 -3.58 11.73
C ILE A 48 -6.31 -3.88 11.06
N ARG A 49 -7.20 -2.89 10.97
CA ARG A 49 -8.58 -3.06 10.52
C ARG A 49 -8.71 -3.64 9.12
N ASP A 50 -7.82 -3.25 8.22
CA ASP A 50 -7.95 -3.53 6.78
C ASP A 50 -7.09 -4.71 6.30
N ARG A 51 -6.48 -5.51 7.22
CA ARG A 51 -5.57 -6.60 6.84
C ARG A 51 -5.90 -7.92 7.56
N ARG A 52 -5.48 -9.05 6.94
CA ARG A 52 -5.54 -10.40 7.53
C ARG A 52 -4.84 -10.49 8.89
N ALA A 53 -3.86 -9.63 9.16
CA ALA A 53 -3.17 -9.46 10.43
C ALA A 53 -4.13 -9.16 11.61
N GLY A 54 -5.29 -8.54 11.39
CA GLY A 54 -6.26 -8.25 12.44
C GLY A 54 -6.81 -9.50 13.14
N LYS A 55 -7.05 -10.58 12.41
CA LYS A 55 -7.52 -11.85 12.98
C LYS A 55 -6.44 -12.52 13.86
N LEU A 56 -5.18 -12.43 13.45
CA LEU A 56 -4.04 -12.96 14.19
C LEU A 56 -3.78 -12.16 15.47
N LEU A 57 -3.86 -10.84 15.39
CA LEU A 57 -3.74 -9.95 16.56
C LEU A 57 -4.86 -10.18 17.57
N MET A 58 -6.09 -10.46 17.14
CA MET A 58 -7.18 -10.78 18.02
C MET A 58 -6.95 -12.11 18.76
N GLY A 59 -6.44 -13.14 18.08
CA GLY A 59 -6.02 -14.39 18.70
C GLY A 59 -4.90 -14.20 19.72
N LEU A 60 -3.91 -13.39 19.40
CA LEU A 60 -2.81 -13.04 20.30
C LEU A 60 -3.28 -12.24 21.53
N ALA A 61 -4.17 -11.26 21.32
CA ALA A 61 -4.75 -10.49 22.41
C ALA A 61 -5.56 -11.38 23.35
N LEU A 62 -6.29 -12.38 22.82
CA LEU A 62 -7.00 -13.35 23.63
C LEU A 62 -6.04 -14.18 24.51
N ILE A 63 -4.94 -14.65 23.96
CA ILE A 63 -3.92 -15.40 24.72
C ILE A 63 -3.31 -14.52 25.82
N LEU A 64 -3.03 -13.24 25.53
CA LEU A 64 -2.51 -12.28 26.49
C LEU A 64 -3.52 -12.04 27.64
N VAL A 65 -4.80 -11.84 27.32
CA VAL A 65 -5.87 -11.65 28.32
C VAL A 65 -6.02 -12.90 29.18
N LEU A 66 -5.99 -14.09 28.59
CA LEU A 66 -6.04 -15.36 29.33
C LEU A 66 -4.81 -15.53 30.23
N SER A 67 -3.62 -15.09 29.81
CA SER A 67 -2.40 -15.13 30.62
C SER A 67 -2.52 -14.22 31.85
N ILE A 68 -3.02 -12.99 31.67
CA ILE A 68 -3.24 -12.05 32.78
C ILE A 68 -4.35 -12.57 33.74
N ALA A 69 -5.45 -13.08 33.19
CA ALA A 69 -6.52 -13.65 33.99
C ALA A 69 -6.06 -14.88 34.80
N SER A 70 -5.21 -15.72 34.19
CA SER A 70 -4.64 -16.89 34.86
C SER A 70 -3.75 -16.50 36.06
N GLU A 71 -3.00 -15.42 35.93
CA GLU A 71 -2.18 -14.90 37.04
C GLU A 71 -3.06 -14.29 38.14
N ALA A 72 -4.07 -13.49 37.77
CA ALA A 72 -4.98 -12.84 38.72
C ALA A 72 -5.90 -13.82 39.46
N LEU A 73 -6.23 -14.97 38.87
CA LEU A 73 -7.08 -16.03 39.46
C LEU A 73 -6.28 -17.18 40.06
N GLU A 74 -4.94 -17.07 40.13
CA GLU A 74 -4.03 -18.10 40.67
C GLU A 74 -4.23 -19.51 40.04
N LEU A 75 -4.52 -19.56 38.75
CA LEU A 75 -4.76 -20.80 38.00
C LEU A 75 -3.44 -21.46 37.60
N HIS A 76 -2.83 -22.22 38.51
CA HIS A 76 -1.48 -22.77 38.38
C HIS A 76 -1.25 -23.59 37.11
N ALA A 77 -2.20 -24.44 36.71
CA ALA A 77 -2.06 -25.27 35.51
C ALA A 77 -2.08 -24.43 34.21
N LEU A 78 -2.98 -23.45 34.15
CA LEU A 78 -3.11 -22.56 33.01
C LEU A 78 -1.90 -21.60 32.93
N HIS A 79 -1.45 -21.09 34.07
CA HIS A 79 -0.27 -20.25 34.20
C HIS A 79 1.00 -20.97 33.74
N PHE A 80 1.16 -22.26 34.07
CA PHE A 80 2.29 -23.08 33.63
C PHE A 80 2.33 -23.21 32.10
N ILE A 81 1.21 -23.52 31.46
CA ILE A 81 1.11 -23.66 30.00
C ILE A 81 1.32 -22.29 29.30
N LEU A 82 0.70 -21.23 29.83
CA LEU A 82 0.79 -19.88 29.23
C LEU A 82 2.10 -19.16 29.54
N GLY A 83 2.80 -19.57 30.59
CA GLY A 83 4.12 -19.02 30.97
C GLY A 83 5.20 -19.21 29.90
N ASP A 84 5.27 -20.40 29.33
CA ASP A 84 6.18 -20.69 28.22
C ASP A 84 5.79 -19.95 26.94
N PHE A 85 4.50 -19.67 26.73
CA PHE A 85 4.03 -18.85 25.62
C PHE A 85 4.49 -17.39 25.68
N ARG A 86 4.74 -16.81 26.84
CA ARG A 86 5.29 -15.43 26.94
C ARG A 86 6.70 -15.35 26.38
N GLN A 87 7.52 -16.37 26.61
CA GLN A 87 8.92 -16.39 26.18
C GLN A 87 9.06 -16.73 24.69
N ILE A 88 8.29 -17.70 24.21
CA ILE A 88 8.28 -18.14 22.80
C ILE A 88 7.40 -17.21 21.96
N GLY A 89 6.35 -16.62 22.55
CA GLY A 89 5.36 -15.79 21.86
C GLY A 89 5.97 -14.57 21.19
N LEU A 90 6.96 -13.92 21.80
CA LEU A 90 7.65 -12.77 21.18
C LEU A 90 8.36 -13.18 19.87
N ILE A 91 9.00 -14.33 19.88
CA ILE A 91 9.71 -14.86 18.69
C ILE A 91 8.66 -15.30 17.63
N ALA A 92 7.59 -15.95 18.06
CA ALA A 92 6.50 -16.35 17.16
C ALA A 92 5.82 -15.15 16.50
N ILE A 93 5.60 -14.06 17.25
CA ILE A 93 5.09 -12.78 16.72
C ILE A 93 6.04 -12.23 15.67
N LEU A 94 7.33 -12.18 15.96
CA LEU A 94 8.33 -11.64 15.04
C LEU A 94 8.34 -12.41 13.71
N ILE A 95 8.29 -13.75 13.78
CA ILE A 95 8.23 -14.61 12.60
C ILE A 95 6.90 -14.43 11.84
N LEU A 96 5.79 -14.35 12.56
CA LEU A 96 4.45 -14.24 11.98
C LEU A 96 4.24 -12.88 11.28
N PHE A 97 4.82 -11.81 11.81
CA PHE A 97 4.75 -10.46 11.26
C PHE A 97 5.97 -10.08 10.41
N GLN A 98 6.85 -11.03 10.12
CA GLN A 98 8.03 -10.79 9.27
C GLN A 98 7.68 -10.12 7.92
N PRO A 99 6.64 -10.57 7.15
CA PRO A 99 6.29 -9.94 5.87
C PRO A 99 5.75 -8.53 6.06
N GLU A 100 4.97 -8.27 7.12
CA GLU A 100 4.43 -6.94 7.43
C GLU A 100 5.54 -5.98 7.87
N LEU A 101 6.45 -6.44 8.73
CA LEU A 101 7.61 -5.65 9.17
C LEU A 101 8.52 -5.30 7.99
N ARG A 102 8.76 -6.26 7.08
CA ARG A 102 9.53 -6.02 5.86
C ARG A 102 8.85 -4.95 4.99
N SER A 103 7.54 -5.07 4.76
CA SER A 103 6.76 -4.09 3.98
C SER A 103 6.78 -2.69 4.60
N VAL A 104 6.70 -2.59 5.93
CA VAL A 104 6.79 -1.30 6.64
C VAL A 104 8.19 -0.71 6.53
N LEU A 105 9.24 -1.53 6.75
CA LEU A 105 10.63 -1.08 6.64
C LEU A 105 10.97 -0.63 5.22
N GLU A 106 10.50 -1.33 4.19
CA GLU A 106 10.64 -0.93 2.79
C GLU A 106 9.93 0.40 2.50
N LYS A 107 8.72 0.61 3.05
CA LYS A 107 7.99 1.88 2.92
C LYS A 107 8.66 3.02 3.69
N VAL A 108 9.10 2.80 4.90
CA VAL A 108 9.79 3.81 5.73
C VAL A 108 11.19 4.09 5.18
N GLY A 109 11.91 3.06 4.73
CA GLY A 109 13.22 3.20 4.09
C GLY A 109 13.15 3.88 2.71
N GLY A 110 12.01 3.77 2.02
CA GLY A 110 11.80 4.43 0.72
C GLY A 110 11.36 5.90 0.79
N THR A 111 10.77 6.35 1.91
CA THR A 111 10.12 7.67 1.99
C THR A 111 10.94 8.83 2.57
N PRO A 112 11.86 8.66 3.55
CA PRO A 112 12.57 9.84 4.10
C PRO A 112 13.68 10.37 3.20
N PHE A 113 14.19 9.57 2.26
CA PHE A 113 15.26 9.98 1.36
C PHE A 113 14.79 10.30 -0.08
N SER A 114 13.49 10.24 -0.39
CA SER A 114 13.00 10.58 -1.72
C SER A 114 13.27 12.06 -2.06
N GLY A 115 13.38 12.94 -1.06
CA GLY A 115 13.83 14.32 -1.26
C GLY A 115 15.32 14.45 -1.64
N PHE A 116 16.15 13.43 -1.31
CA PHE A 116 17.58 13.41 -1.66
C PHE A 116 17.86 12.56 -2.92
N HIS A 117 17.02 11.54 -3.19
CA HIS A 117 17.10 10.76 -4.42
C HIS A 117 16.56 11.50 -5.64
N THR A 118 15.81 12.59 -5.45
CA THR A 118 15.41 13.48 -6.55
C THR A 118 16.61 14.21 -7.16
N ILE A 119 17.78 14.15 -6.50
CA ILE A 119 19.02 14.78 -7.00
C ILE A 119 19.86 13.81 -7.86
N THR A 120 19.65 12.49 -7.77
CA THR A 120 20.46 11.49 -8.48
C THR A 120 19.69 10.54 -9.40
N SER A 121 18.34 10.49 -9.32
CA SER A 121 17.55 9.75 -10.29
C SER A 121 17.11 10.67 -11.42
N ASP A 122 17.88 10.64 -12.46
CA ASP A 122 17.59 11.05 -13.80
C ASP A 122 17.08 12.49 -13.99
N PHE A 123 17.98 13.34 -14.45
CA PHE A 123 17.68 14.41 -15.40
C PHE A 123 17.11 13.80 -16.71
N ARG A 124 16.01 13.03 -16.64
CA ARG A 124 15.27 12.72 -17.85
C ARG A 124 14.65 14.01 -18.31
N ASP A 125 14.95 14.35 -19.54
CA ASP A 125 14.31 15.44 -20.22
C ASP A 125 12.77 15.26 -20.10
N PRO A 126 12.03 16.21 -19.53
CA PRO A 126 10.57 16.12 -19.45
C PRO A 126 9.93 15.79 -20.78
N ALA A 127 10.53 16.23 -21.90
CA ALA A 127 10.08 15.92 -23.26
C ALA A 127 10.16 14.40 -23.56
N THR A 128 11.22 13.72 -23.12
CA THR A 128 11.37 12.26 -23.27
C THR A 128 10.31 11.51 -22.45
N THR A 129 10.08 11.93 -21.21
CA THR A 129 9.05 11.33 -20.34
C THR A 129 7.64 11.49 -20.93
N HIS A 130 7.32 12.65 -21.51
CA HIS A 130 6.05 12.89 -22.19
C HIS A 130 5.87 12.00 -23.43
N ALA A 131 6.95 11.78 -24.21
CA ALA A 131 6.93 10.88 -25.39
C ALA A 131 6.73 9.42 -24.96
N GLU A 132 7.33 8.97 -23.87
CA GLU A 132 7.16 7.64 -23.30
C GLU A 132 5.70 7.41 -22.83
N ILE A 133 5.13 8.37 -22.10
CA ILE A 133 3.73 8.33 -21.66
C ILE A 133 2.79 8.28 -22.88
N ASP A 134 3.07 9.08 -23.90
CA ASP A 134 2.29 9.09 -25.15
C ASP A 134 2.32 7.74 -25.86
N ALA A 135 3.49 7.12 -25.95
CA ALA A 135 3.66 5.80 -26.56
C ALA A 135 2.88 4.71 -25.78
N ILE A 136 2.91 4.75 -24.42
CA ILE A 136 2.14 3.82 -23.59
C ILE A 136 0.63 4.02 -23.79
N CYS A 137 0.16 5.26 -23.76
CA CYS A 137 -1.26 5.59 -23.97
C CYS A 137 -1.76 5.19 -25.35
N THR A 138 -0.92 5.37 -26.37
CA THR A 138 -1.23 4.96 -27.76
C THR A 138 -1.34 3.44 -27.84
N ALA A 139 -0.39 2.71 -27.28
CA ALA A 139 -0.44 1.25 -27.20
C ALA A 139 -1.70 0.75 -26.50
N ALA A 140 -1.98 1.32 -25.30
CA ALA A 140 -3.17 0.94 -24.53
C ALA A 140 -4.47 1.20 -25.29
N LYS A 141 -4.59 2.33 -26.00
CA LYS A 141 -5.73 2.66 -26.84
C LYS A 141 -5.92 1.65 -28.00
N ASP A 142 -4.81 1.29 -28.68
CA ASP A 142 -4.87 0.35 -29.79
C ASP A 142 -5.24 -1.06 -29.33
N LEU A 143 -4.62 -1.54 -28.23
CA LEU A 143 -4.93 -2.82 -27.61
C LEU A 143 -6.39 -2.87 -27.14
N ALA A 144 -6.89 -1.77 -26.56
CA ALA A 144 -8.29 -1.65 -26.14
C ALA A 144 -9.26 -1.76 -27.33
N ARG A 145 -8.95 -1.09 -28.44
CA ARG A 145 -9.76 -1.15 -29.68
C ARG A 145 -9.80 -2.57 -30.26
N GLU A 146 -8.71 -3.30 -30.18
CA GLU A 146 -8.57 -4.67 -30.68
C GLU A 146 -9.02 -5.73 -29.67
N LYS A 147 -9.40 -5.30 -28.45
CA LYS A 147 -9.73 -6.17 -27.31
C LYS A 147 -8.61 -7.16 -26.98
N VAL A 148 -7.38 -6.71 -27.04
CA VAL A 148 -6.21 -7.48 -26.65
C VAL A 148 -5.89 -7.16 -25.20
N GLY A 149 -5.86 -8.19 -24.35
CA GLY A 149 -5.55 -8.07 -22.94
C GLY A 149 -4.11 -7.63 -22.72
N ALA A 150 -3.89 -6.63 -21.86
CA ALA A 150 -2.54 -6.14 -21.56
C ALA A 150 -2.40 -5.79 -20.08
N LEU A 151 -1.17 -5.96 -19.57
CA LEU A 151 -0.79 -5.63 -18.19
C LEU A 151 0.58 -4.94 -18.20
N ILE A 152 0.59 -3.62 -18.06
CA ILE A 152 1.80 -2.80 -18.14
C ILE A 152 2.08 -2.22 -16.75
N VAL A 153 3.27 -2.48 -16.21
CA VAL A 153 3.73 -2.02 -14.89
C VAL A 153 4.82 -0.99 -15.08
N ILE A 154 4.64 0.19 -14.54
CA ILE A 154 5.64 1.24 -14.49
C ILE A 154 6.27 1.22 -13.10
N GLU A 155 7.53 0.80 -13.01
CA GLU A 155 8.32 0.81 -11.78
C GLU A 155 8.58 2.25 -11.33
N ARG A 156 8.48 2.50 -10.02
CA ARG A 156 8.80 3.79 -9.41
C ARG A 156 9.92 3.64 -8.37
N SER A 157 9.67 4.01 -7.11
CA SER A 157 10.68 3.94 -6.05
C SER A 157 10.94 2.51 -5.60
N THR A 158 9.90 1.69 -5.52
CA THR A 158 10.01 0.27 -5.14
C THR A 158 10.55 -0.54 -6.30
N LYS A 159 11.71 -1.19 -6.09
CA LYS A 159 12.35 -1.99 -7.13
C LYS A 159 11.65 -3.35 -7.32
N LEU A 160 11.30 -3.65 -8.57
CA LEU A 160 10.56 -4.86 -8.96
C LEU A 160 11.46 -5.99 -9.46
N GLY A 161 12.72 -6.01 -9.06
CA GLY A 161 13.71 -6.99 -9.54
C GLY A 161 13.33 -8.44 -9.34
N GLU A 162 12.56 -8.76 -8.31
CA GLU A 162 12.06 -10.11 -8.04
C GLU A 162 11.07 -10.57 -9.12
N TYR A 163 10.16 -9.68 -9.54
CA TYR A 163 9.17 -9.97 -10.59
C TYR A 163 9.77 -10.00 -11.97
N ILE A 164 10.76 -9.14 -12.26
CA ILE A 164 11.50 -9.14 -13.53
C ILE A 164 12.18 -10.48 -13.79
N LYS A 165 12.71 -11.13 -12.75
CA LYS A 165 13.35 -12.46 -12.86
C LYS A 165 12.41 -13.56 -13.28
N SER A 166 11.10 -13.41 -13.10
CA SER A 166 10.10 -14.39 -13.52
C SER A 166 9.76 -14.33 -15.00
N GLY A 167 10.10 -13.20 -15.68
CA GLY A 167 9.86 -12.97 -17.09
C GLY A 167 11.12 -13.08 -17.95
N VAL A 168 11.00 -12.64 -19.18
CA VAL A 168 12.09 -12.56 -20.16
C VAL A 168 12.59 -11.13 -20.25
N TYR A 169 13.90 -10.93 -20.11
CA TYR A 169 14.54 -9.61 -20.24
C TYR A 169 14.50 -9.15 -21.71
N VAL A 170 13.95 -7.97 -21.95
CA VAL A 170 13.71 -7.41 -23.30
C VAL A 170 14.63 -6.24 -23.62
N ASP A 171 14.82 -5.34 -22.68
CA ASP A 171 15.64 -4.11 -22.77
C ASP A 171 15.40 -3.30 -24.07
N ALA A 172 14.17 -2.91 -24.31
CA ALA A 172 13.77 -2.16 -25.50
C ALA A 172 13.31 -0.74 -25.16
N ALA A 173 13.44 0.18 -26.12
CA ALA A 173 12.81 1.49 -26.03
C ALA A 173 11.28 1.36 -26.02
N ILE A 174 10.60 2.23 -25.28
CA ILE A 174 9.13 2.25 -25.26
C ILE A 174 8.62 2.73 -26.62
N SER A 175 7.86 1.89 -27.28
CA SER A 175 7.13 2.28 -28.50
C SER A 175 5.77 1.55 -28.55
N PRO A 176 4.75 2.17 -29.20
CA PRO A 176 3.45 1.52 -29.35
C PRO A 176 3.55 0.17 -30.05
N HIS A 177 4.42 0.06 -31.03
CA HIS A 177 4.59 -1.16 -31.81
C HIS A 177 5.21 -2.31 -30.99
N ILE A 178 6.22 -2.03 -30.17
CA ILE A 178 6.82 -3.04 -29.28
C ILE A 178 5.80 -3.51 -28.26
N LEU A 179 5.09 -2.60 -27.58
CA LEU A 179 4.07 -2.98 -26.58
C LEU A 179 2.95 -3.81 -27.20
N ARG A 180 2.46 -3.44 -28.39
CA ARG A 180 1.45 -4.22 -29.11
C ARG A 180 1.96 -5.61 -29.49
N ASN A 181 3.19 -5.74 -29.93
CA ASN A 181 3.79 -7.04 -30.29
C ASN A 181 3.96 -7.94 -29.06
N LEU A 182 4.35 -7.39 -27.91
CA LEU A 182 4.48 -8.17 -26.68
C LEU A 182 3.16 -8.75 -26.20
N PHE A 183 2.04 -8.03 -26.38
CA PHE A 183 0.71 -8.50 -25.99
C PHE A 183 -0.09 -9.16 -27.13
N PHE A 184 0.52 -9.30 -28.28
CA PHE A 184 -0.17 -9.96 -29.42
C PHE A 184 -0.57 -11.38 -29.03
N ASN A 185 -1.85 -11.73 -29.27
CA ASN A 185 -2.39 -13.03 -28.89
C ASN A 185 -1.56 -14.19 -29.46
N LYS A 186 -1.27 -15.17 -28.61
CA LYS A 186 -0.42 -16.34 -28.90
C LYS A 186 1.09 -16.03 -29.07
N ALA A 187 1.53 -14.79 -28.91
CA ALA A 187 2.95 -14.53 -28.82
C ALA A 187 3.54 -15.13 -27.52
N PRO A 188 4.79 -15.61 -27.51
CA PRO A 188 5.38 -16.26 -26.33
C PRO A 188 5.41 -15.42 -25.06
N LEU A 189 5.39 -14.10 -25.17
CA LEU A 189 5.51 -13.14 -24.06
C LEU A 189 4.21 -12.44 -23.68
N HIS A 190 3.06 -12.80 -24.29
CA HIS A 190 1.78 -12.10 -24.09
C HIS A 190 1.12 -12.44 -22.74
N ASP A 191 1.45 -13.59 -22.16
CA ASP A 191 0.92 -13.99 -20.86
C ASP A 191 1.83 -13.49 -19.75
N GLY A 192 1.28 -12.61 -18.92
CA GLY A 192 2.01 -11.92 -17.85
C GLY A 192 2.07 -10.41 -18.06
N ALA A 193 2.95 -9.76 -17.28
CA ALA A 193 3.11 -8.32 -17.30
C ALA A 193 4.35 -7.90 -18.09
N VAL A 194 4.26 -6.71 -18.67
CA VAL A 194 5.41 -5.96 -19.16
C VAL A 194 5.83 -4.99 -18.07
N ILE A 195 7.09 -5.03 -17.65
CA ILE A 195 7.64 -4.11 -16.65
C ILE A 195 8.50 -3.07 -17.34
N ILE A 196 8.14 -1.82 -17.12
CA ILE A 196 8.87 -0.63 -17.56
C ILE A 196 9.69 -0.13 -16.39
N ARG A 197 10.98 -0.04 -16.59
CA ARG A 197 11.96 0.51 -15.64
C ARG A 197 12.84 1.51 -16.36
N ASP A 198 13.06 2.63 -15.72
CA ASP A 198 13.95 3.69 -16.22
C ASP A 198 13.68 4.07 -17.71
N GLY A 199 12.36 4.22 -18.09
CA GLY A 199 11.93 4.58 -19.44
C GLY A 199 12.22 3.53 -20.51
N ARG A 200 12.41 2.29 -20.12
CA ARG A 200 12.63 1.18 -21.04
C ARG A 200 11.72 0.01 -20.71
N VAL A 201 11.33 -0.72 -21.70
CA VAL A 201 10.69 -2.03 -21.51
C VAL A 201 11.76 -2.98 -20.99
N CYS A 202 11.78 -3.22 -19.69
CA CYS A 202 12.82 -4.02 -19.04
C CYS A 202 12.60 -5.52 -19.26
N ALA A 203 11.38 -6.01 -19.01
CA ALA A 203 11.03 -7.43 -19.16
C ALA A 203 9.56 -7.60 -19.56
N ALA A 204 9.23 -8.75 -20.11
CA ALA A 204 7.89 -9.14 -20.51
C ALA A 204 7.58 -10.58 -20.05
N GLY A 205 6.28 -10.94 -19.99
CA GLY A 205 5.84 -12.22 -19.47
C GLY A 205 6.11 -12.39 -17.97
N CYS A 206 6.14 -11.30 -17.21
CA CYS A 206 6.42 -11.32 -15.79
C CYS A 206 5.19 -11.75 -14.98
N PHE A 207 5.37 -12.66 -14.01
CA PHE A 207 4.32 -13.07 -13.10
C PHE A 207 4.18 -12.09 -11.94
N LEU A 208 2.95 -11.64 -11.70
CA LEU A 208 2.62 -10.71 -10.61
C LEU A 208 1.77 -11.40 -9.54
N PRO A 209 1.84 -10.96 -8.28
CA PRO A 209 0.99 -11.47 -7.22
C PRO A 209 -0.46 -11.08 -7.46
N LEU A 210 -1.37 -12.01 -7.18
CA LEU A 210 -2.81 -11.74 -7.26
C LEU A 210 -3.31 -11.16 -5.93
N SER A 211 -4.13 -10.12 -6.00
CA SER A 211 -4.82 -9.61 -4.82
C SER A 211 -5.75 -10.68 -4.24
N THR A 212 -5.74 -10.78 -2.92
CA THR A 212 -6.57 -11.70 -2.16
C THR A 212 -7.75 -11.00 -1.47
N LYS A 213 -8.01 -9.72 -1.80
CA LYS A 213 -9.17 -8.98 -1.27
C LYS A 213 -10.46 -9.66 -1.71
N GLU A 214 -11.40 -9.80 -0.78
CA GLU A 214 -12.71 -10.43 -1.02
C GLU A 214 -13.72 -9.47 -1.68
N ASP A 215 -13.49 -8.17 -1.54
CA ASP A 215 -14.33 -7.08 -2.06
C ASP A 215 -14.07 -6.73 -3.53
N ILE A 216 -13.13 -7.42 -4.18
CA ILE A 216 -12.90 -7.25 -5.61
C ILE A 216 -14.08 -7.85 -6.39
N ASN A 217 -14.67 -7.03 -7.28
CA ASN A 217 -15.75 -7.46 -8.14
C ASN A 217 -15.38 -8.77 -8.86
N LYS A 218 -16.27 -9.77 -8.81
CA LYS A 218 -16.05 -11.11 -9.37
C LYS A 218 -15.92 -11.09 -10.91
N ASP A 219 -16.42 -10.04 -11.55
CA ASP A 219 -16.32 -9.84 -13.00
C ASP A 219 -14.93 -9.38 -13.47
N LEU A 220 -14.00 -9.16 -12.53
CA LEU A 220 -12.62 -8.78 -12.85
C LEU A 220 -11.76 -10.02 -13.08
N GLY A 221 -11.19 -10.13 -14.28
CA GLY A 221 -10.28 -11.21 -14.67
C GLY A 221 -8.95 -11.18 -13.94
N THR A 222 -8.13 -12.20 -14.22
CA THR A 222 -6.82 -12.42 -13.56
C THR A 222 -5.87 -11.22 -13.69
N ARG A 223 -5.82 -10.54 -14.84
CA ARG A 223 -4.99 -9.35 -15.05
C ARG A 223 -5.35 -8.19 -14.13
N HIS A 224 -6.63 -7.97 -13.86
CA HIS A 224 -7.07 -6.94 -12.91
C HIS A 224 -6.66 -7.29 -11.47
N ARG A 225 -6.82 -8.57 -11.07
CA ARG A 225 -6.38 -9.04 -9.76
C ARG A 225 -4.87 -8.95 -9.58
N ALA A 226 -4.10 -9.22 -10.64
CA ALA A 226 -2.65 -9.06 -10.65
C ALA A 226 -2.24 -7.59 -10.53
N ALA A 227 -2.93 -6.69 -11.23
CA ALA A 227 -2.68 -5.25 -11.13
C ALA A 227 -2.92 -4.70 -9.73
N ILE A 228 -4.06 -5.07 -9.12
CA ILE A 228 -4.37 -4.67 -7.74
C ILE A 228 -3.32 -5.25 -6.80
N GLY A 229 -3.01 -6.57 -6.90
CA GLY A 229 -2.03 -7.22 -6.05
C GLY A 229 -0.64 -6.59 -6.12
N MET A 230 -0.19 -6.22 -7.32
CA MET A 230 1.09 -5.53 -7.51
C MET A 230 1.09 -4.14 -6.89
N SER A 231 0.03 -3.37 -7.07
CA SER A 231 -0.11 -2.02 -6.50
C SER A 231 -0.40 -2.00 -4.99
N GLU A 232 -0.77 -3.13 -4.38
CA GLU A 232 -0.90 -3.27 -2.92
C GLU A 232 0.45 -3.33 -2.21
N ILE A 233 1.45 -3.93 -2.88
CA ILE A 233 2.77 -4.21 -2.28
C ILE A 233 3.87 -3.26 -2.75
N SER A 234 3.59 -2.43 -3.77
CA SER A 234 4.53 -1.46 -4.33
C SER A 234 3.84 -0.15 -4.68
N ASP A 235 4.63 0.88 -4.95
CA ASP A 235 4.18 2.18 -5.46
C ASP A 235 4.11 2.22 -7.00
N ALA A 236 4.19 1.06 -7.65
CA ALA A 236 4.12 0.94 -9.10
C ALA A 236 2.77 1.37 -9.65
N ILE A 237 2.77 1.95 -10.84
CA ILE A 237 1.58 2.27 -11.59
C ILE A 237 1.29 1.11 -12.54
N VAL A 238 0.10 0.53 -12.47
CA VAL A 238 -0.26 -0.62 -13.29
C VAL A 238 -1.42 -0.29 -14.21
N ILE A 239 -1.19 -0.40 -15.52
CA ILE A 239 -2.19 -0.16 -16.57
C ILE A 239 -2.71 -1.51 -17.05
N ILE A 240 -4.02 -1.64 -17.15
CA ILE A 240 -4.70 -2.86 -17.57
C ILE A 240 -5.59 -2.58 -18.77
N VAL A 241 -5.52 -3.42 -19.78
CA VAL A 241 -6.50 -3.47 -20.86
C VAL A 241 -7.26 -4.79 -20.76
N SER A 242 -8.58 -4.71 -20.69
CA SER A 242 -9.46 -5.88 -20.63
C SER A 242 -9.62 -6.53 -22.01
N GLU A 243 -9.37 -7.81 -22.11
CA GLU A 243 -9.59 -8.58 -23.36
C GLU A 243 -11.08 -8.81 -23.66
N GLU A 244 -11.94 -8.77 -22.65
CA GLU A 244 -13.38 -8.97 -22.82
C GLU A 244 -14.07 -7.68 -23.28
N THR A 245 -13.81 -6.58 -22.58
CA THR A 245 -14.53 -5.31 -22.78
C THR A 245 -13.74 -4.27 -23.57
N GLY A 246 -12.42 -4.38 -23.64
CA GLY A 246 -11.54 -3.35 -24.17
C GLY A 246 -11.38 -2.14 -23.23
N ASN A 247 -11.91 -2.21 -22.01
CA ASN A 247 -11.77 -1.11 -21.06
C ASN A 247 -10.34 -0.98 -20.58
N ILE A 248 -9.87 0.28 -20.50
CA ILE A 248 -8.57 0.61 -19.90
C ILE A 248 -8.81 0.97 -18.44
N SER A 249 -8.02 0.36 -17.55
CA SER A 249 -8.04 0.60 -16.11
C SER A 249 -6.64 0.89 -15.61
N LEU A 250 -6.55 1.55 -14.46
CA LEU A 250 -5.31 1.91 -13.79
C LEU A 250 -5.37 1.44 -12.33
N SER A 251 -4.33 0.77 -11.85
CA SER A 251 -4.23 0.40 -10.45
C SER A 251 -3.03 1.08 -9.79
N VAL A 252 -3.29 1.75 -8.66
CA VAL A 252 -2.29 2.47 -7.85
C VAL A 252 -2.67 2.34 -6.38
N ASP A 253 -1.72 2.05 -5.52
CA ASP A 253 -1.91 1.91 -4.07
C ASP A 253 -3.06 0.95 -3.68
N GLY A 254 -3.23 -0.13 -4.44
CA GLY A 254 -4.28 -1.14 -4.26
C GLY A 254 -5.69 -0.70 -4.66
N ASN A 255 -5.83 0.47 -5.30
CA ASN A 255 -7.09 0.99 -5.81
C ASN A 255 -7.17 0.87 -7.33
N LEU A 256 -8.33 0.49 -7.85
CA LEU A 256 -8.59 0.34 -9.28
C LEU A 256 -9.48 1.47 -9.79
N GLU A 257 -8.93 2.31 -10.67
CA GLU A 257 -9.66 3.32 -11.44
C GLU A 257 -9.99 2.74 -12.84
N ARG A 258 -11.22 2.92 -13.34
CA ARG A 258 -11.70 2.28 -14.58
C ARG A 258 -12.17 3.30 -15.62
N ASN A 259 -12.36 2.80 -16.84
CA ASN A 259 -12.95 3.54 -17.97
C ASN A 259 -12.10 4.74 -18.44
N PHE A 260 -10.80 4.53 -18.53
CA PHE A 260 -9.91 5.51 -19.13
C PHE A 260 -10.02 5.51 -20.67
N ASN A 261 -9.99 6.70 -21.24
CA ASN A 261 -9.67 6.92 -22.64
C ASN A 261 -8.22 7.43 -22.77
N TYR A 262 -7.74 7.58 -24.00
CA TYR A 262 -6.39 8.08 -24.26
C TYR A 262 -6.07 9.39 -23.51
N THR A 263 -6.97 10.37 -23.56
CA THR A 263 -6.74 11.70 -22.96
C THR A 263 -6.73 11.64 -21.45
N SER A 264 -7.69 10.95 -20.83
CA SER A 264 -7.77 10.83 -19.38
C SER A 264 -6.61 9.98 -18.81
N LEU A 265 -6.22 8.91 -19.51
CA LEU A 265 -5.07 8.10 -19.13
C LEU A 265 -3.77 8.93 -19.19
N LYS A 266 -3.56 9.67 -20.28
CA LYS A 266 -2.40 10.55 -20.46
C LYS A 266 -2.31 11.60 -19.35
N GLN A 267 -3.41 12.28 -19.07
CA GLN A 267 -3.46 13.26 -17.97
C GLN A 267 -3.12 12.63 -16.61
N ARG A 268 -3.69 11.46 -16.33
CA ARG A 268 -3.48 10.76 -15.07
C ARG A 268 -2.04 10.30 -14.91
N LEU A 269 -1.46 9.70 -15.94
CA LEU A 269 -0.05 9.27 -15.93
C LEU A 269 0.91 10.46 -15.82
N THR A 270 0.67 11.54 -16.57
CA THR A 270 1.48 12.76 -16.48
C THR A 270 1.47 13.33 -15.07
N SER A 271 0.30 13.40 -14.42
CA SER A 271 0.19 13.93 -13.04
C SER A 271 0.91 13.09 -11.99
N MET A 272 1.18 11.79 -12.27
CA MET A 272 1.83 10.87 -11.34
C MET A 272 3.33 10.69 -11.61
N ILE A 273 3.77 10.87 -12.85
CA ILE A 273 5.14 10.58 -13.29
C ILE A 273 5.97 11.84 -13.46
N VAL A 274 5.36 12.92 -13.97
CA VAL A 274 6.07 14.18 -14.22
C VAL A 274 6.02 15.06 -12.98
N PRO A 275 7.16 15.44 -12.38
CA PRO A 275 7.19 16.38 -11.26
C PRO A 275 6.57 17.72 -11.69
N VAL A 276 5.69 18.25 -10.87
CA VAL A 276 5.14 19.61 -11.10
C VAL A 276 6.29 20.61 -10.95
N SER A 277 6.66 21.29 -12.02
CA SER A 277 7.68 22.35 -11.98
C SER A 277 7.18 23.48 -11.05
N ASP A 278 8.10 24.03 -10.24
CA ASP A 278 7.80 25.09 -9.26
C ASP A 278 7.14 26.34 -9.89
N GLU A 279 7.29 26.54 -11.19
CA GLU A 279 6.67 27.64 -11.94
C GLU A 279 5.12 27.52 -12.06
N GLU A 280 4.58 26.30 -12.17
CA GLU A 280 3.12 26.09 -12.19
C GLU A 280 2.46 26.26 -10.82
N GLN A 281 3.20 25.99 -9.73
CA GLN A 281 2.72 26.21 -8.37
C GLN A 281 2.63 27.71 -8.08
N ALA A 282 3.56 28.52 -8.57
CA ALA A 282 3.56 29.98 -8.44
C ALA A 282 2.38 30.63 -9.18
N HIS A 283 1.95 30.08 -10.32
CA HIS A 283 0.79 30.59 -11.07
C HIS A 283 -0.57 30.20 -10.47
N LYS A 284 -0.70 29.04 -9.84
CA LYS A 284 -1.92 28.65 -9.11
C LYS A 284 -2.14 29.43 -7.82
N GLY A 285 -1.05 29.84 -7.15
CA GLY A 285 -1.11 30.71 -5.96
C GLY A 285 -1.56 32.14 -6.25
N LYS A 286 -1.30 32.66 -7.47
CA LYS A 286 -1.72 34.01 -7.89
C LYS A 286 -3.17 34.13 -8.38
N ARG A 287 -3.84 33.02 -8.69
CA ARG A 287 -5.26 32.99 -9.12
C ARG A 287 -6.27 32.81 -7.98
N LYS A 288 -5.78 32.63 -6.73
CA LYS A 288 -6.63 32.49 -5.53
C LYS A 288 -6.54 33.70 -4.57
N LYS A 289 -5.98 34.82 -5.00
CA LYS A 289 -6.06 36.09 -4.26
C LYS A 289 -6.98 37.08 -4.98
#